data_987a6c6a121672613c88a6dfa63375b6
#
_entry.id   987a6c6a121672613c88a6dfa63375b6
#
_cell.length_a   1.000
_cell.length_b   1.000
_cell.length_c   1.000
_cell.angle_alpha   90.00
_cell.angle_beta   90.00
_cell.angle_gamma   90.00
#
_symmetry.space_group_name_H-M   'P 1'
#
loop_
_entity.id
_entity.type
_entity.pdbx_description
1 polymer ?
#
loop_
_entity_poly.entity_id
_entity_poly.type
_entity_poly.pdbx_seq_one_letter_code
_entity_poly.pdbx_strand_id
1 'polypeptide(L)'
;ETDLRQELDKIISGIPGVNYDIDYMAIPNSSEFETELMVNLQKATRESLDREDIQFVPAISNGFTDSRFTRPLGVTTYGFTGTHPDDNPMLSNVHGTDESIGVKSLVSGAKIMLHLAYTMLAVEDEG
;
A
#
# COMPACT_ATOMS: atom_id res chain seq x y z
N GLU A 1 7.70 1.73 -20.32
CA GLU A 1 9.09 2.20 -20.63
C GLU A 1 9.08 3.05 -21.88
N THR A 2 8.59 2.52 -22.97
CA THR A 2 8.51 3.22 -24.27
C THR A 2 7.73 4.52 -24.19
N ASP A 3 6.62 4.53 -23.49
CA ASP A 3 5.74 5.71 -23.36
C ASP A 3 6.41 6.84 -22.57
N LEU A 4 7.14 6.52 -21.50
CA LEU A 4 7.87 7.52 -20.72
C LEU A 4 8.97 8.20 -21.55
N ARG A 5 9.75 7.41 -22.30
CA ARG A 5 10.77 7.99 -23.20
C ARG A 5 10.15 8.88 -24.25
N GLN A 6 9.07 8.46 -24.88
CA GLN A 6 8.37 9.27 -25.88
C GLN A 6 7.86 10.60 -25.31
N GLU A 7 7.31 10.61 -24.09
CA GLU A 7 6.86 11.84 -23.45
C GLU A 7 8.03 12.76 -23.07
N LEU A 8 9.12 12.20 -22.56
CA LEU A 8 10.33 12.99 -22.28
C LEU A 8 10.93 13.56 -23.56
N ASP A 9 11.02 12.80 -24.64
CA ASP A 9 11.52 13.27 -25.92
C ASP A 9 10.68 14.45 -26.47
N LYS A 10 9.36 14.40 -26.35
CA LYS A 10 8.50 15.52 -26.75
C LYS A 10 8.81 16.82 -26.00
N ILE A 11 9.15 16.70 -24.72
CA ILE A 11 9.42 17.87 -23.87
C ILE A 11 10.84 18.40 -24.12
N ILE A 12 11.82 17.51 -24.28
CA ILE A 12 13.25 17.88 -24.24
C ILE A 12 13.84 18.11 -25.65
N SER A 13 13.25 17.52 -26.69
CA SER A 13 13.80 17.56 -28.05
C SER A 13 14.05 18.97 -28.63
N GLY A 14 13.39 19.99 -28.09
CA GLY A 14 13.58 21.39 -28.49
C GLY A 14 14.58 22.20 -27.65
N ILE A 15 15.24 21.57 -26.65
CA ILE A 15 16.09 22.25 -25.69
C ILE A 15 17.55 21.91 -25.95
N PRO A 16 18.37 22.84 -26.52
CA PRO A 16 19.76 22.53 -26.80
C PRO A 16 20.58 22.25 -25.55
N GLY A 17 21.43 21.21 -25.61
CA GLY A 17 22.34 20.84 -24.52
C GLY A 17 21.69 20.08 -23.35
N VAL A 18 20.39 19.75 -23.43
CA VAL A 18 19.71 18.91 -22.45
C VAL A 18 19.73 17.46 -22.93
N ASN A 19 20.22 16.58 -22.07
CA ASN A 19 20.17 15.12 -22.25
C ASN A 19 19.54 14.51 -21.01
N TYR A 20 18.97 13.33 -21.14
CA TYR A 20 18.45 12.57 -20.00
C TYR A 20 18.87 11.11 -20.09
N ASP A 21 18.93 10.47 -18.95
CA ASP A 21 19.01 9.02 -18.81
C ASP A 21 17.90 8.56 -17.87
N ILE A 22 17.43 7.32 -18.03
CA ILE A 22 16.38 6.74 -17.20
C ILE A 22 16.93 5.53 -16.49
N ASP A 23 17.05 5.63 -15.17
CA ASP A 23 17.37 4.51 -14.31
C ASP A 23 16.08 3.95 -13.70
N TYR A 24 15.78 2.70 -14.00
CA TYR A 24 14.59 2.01 -13.49
C TYR A 24 14.91 1.30 -12.19
N MET A 25 14.60 1.92 -11.07
CA MET A 25 14.77 1.32 -9.74
C MET A 25 13.81 0.16 -9.49
N ALA A 26 12.63 0.17 -10.12
CA ALA A 26 11.65 -0.91 -10.00
C ALA A 26 10.72 -0.92 -11.21
N ILE A 27 10.27 -2.11 -11.59
CA ILE A 27 9.19 -2.29 -12.57
C ILE A 27 7.86 -2.21 -11.81
N PRO A 28 6.90 -1.37 -12.25
CA PRO A 28 5.58 -1.28 -11.65
C PRO A 28 4.90 -2.65 -11.62
N ASN A 29 4.32 -2.99 -10.50
CA ASN A 29 3.54 -4.21 -10.34
C ASN A 29 2.39 -4.00 -9.35
N SER A 30 1.41 -4.89 -9.39
CA SER A 30 0.23 -4.85 -8.52
C SER A 30 -0.15 -6.26 -8.09
N SER A 31 -0.93 -6.36 -7.02
CA SER A 31 -1.69 -7.56 -6.69
C SER A 31 -3.14 -7.37 -7.12
N GLU A 32 -3.81 -8.46 -7.46
CA GLU A 32 -5.25 -8.45 -7.72
C GLU A 32 -6.00 -7.94 -6.48
N PHE A 33 -7.07 -7.17 -6.72
CA PHE A 33 -7.84 -6.60 -5.62
C PHE A 33 -8.83 -7.59 -5.01
N GLU A 34 -9.44 -8.44 -5.83
CA GLU A 34 -10.44 -9.41 -5.40
C GLU A 34 -9.77 -10.72 -4.97
N THR A 35 -9.23 -10.74 -3.76
CA THR A 35 -8.57 -11.90 -3.17
C THR A 35 -9.12 -12.23 -1.79
N GLU A 36 -8.92 -13.45 -1.32
CA GLU A 36 -9.27 -13.87 0.04
C GLU A 36 -8.60 -12.96 1.10
N LEU A 37 -7.33 -12.61 0.91
CA LEU A 37 -6.62 -11.68 1.79
C LEU A 37 -7.35 -10.33 1.88
N MET A 38 -7.80 -9.77 0.74
CA MET A 38 -8.51 -8.48 0.74
C MET A 38 -9.88 -8.59 1.42
N VAL A 39 -10.62 -9.66 1.19
CA VAL A 39 -11.92 -9.91 1.83
C VAL A 39 -11.75 -9.95 3.36
N ASN A 40 -10.78 -10.72 3.84
CA ASN A 40 -10.49 -10.83 5.28
C ASN A 40 -9.95 -9.53 5.87
N LEU A 41 -9.12 -8.77 5.14
CA LEU A 41 -8.62 -7.47 5.57
C LEU A 41 -9.76 -6.44 5.71
N GLN A 42 -10.69 -6.40 4.77
CA GLN A 42 -11.88 -5.54 4.84
C GLN A 42 -12.74 -5.89 6.04
N LYS A 43 -12.99 -7.19 6.27
CA LYS A 43 -13.76 -7.67 7.43
C LYS A 43 -13.06 -7.28 8.74
N ALA A 44 -11.79 -7.64 8.89
CA ALA A 44 -11.01 -7.31 10.08
C ALA A 44 -10.98 -5.81 10.37
N THR A 45 -10.90 -4.98 9.32
CA THR A 45 -10.91 -3.52 9.47
C THR A 45 -12.26 -3.01 9.99
N ARG A 46 -13.37 -3.42 9.38
CA ARG A 46 -14.71 -2.98 9.79
C ARG A 46 -15.01 -3.39 11.23
N GLU A 47 -14.76 -4.65 11.57
CA GLU A 47 -14.99 -5.17 12.94
C GLU A 47 -14.05 -4.52 13.97
N SER A 48 -12.78 -4.29 13.66
CA SER A 48 -11.83 -3.66 14.59
C SER A 48 -12.12 -2.19 14.88
N LEU A 49 -12.77 -1.50 13.94
CA LEU A 49 -13.12 -0.09 14.03
C LEU A 49 -14.60 0.15 14.38
N ASP A 50 -15.41 -0.91 14.44
CA ASP A 50 -16.88 -0.83 14.58
C ASP A 50 -17.51 0.10 13.51
N ARG A 51 -17.07 -0.09 12.24
CA ARG A 51 -17.42 0.77 11.11
C ARG A 51 -17.72 -0.04 9.86
N GLU A 52 -18.99 -0.39 9.67
CA GLU A 52 -19.44 -1.15 8.49
C GLU A 52 -19.43 -0.32 7.18
N ASP A 53 -19.40 1.00 7.30
CA ASP A 53 -19.44 1.92 6.16
C ASP A 53 -18.09 2.12 5.47
N ILE A 54 -17.00 1.53 5.98
CA ILE A 54 -15.66 1.63 5.39
C ILE A 54 -15.63 0.89 4.05
N GLN A 55 -15.22 1.62 3.02
CA GLN A 55 -14.99 1.09 1.68
C GLN A 55 -13.50 1.09 1.35
N PHE A 56 -13.06 0.05 0.67
CA PHE A 56 -11.70 -0.08 0.17
C PHE A 56 -11.70 0.19 -1.33
N VAL A 57 -10.74 0.96 -1.76
CA VAL A 57 -10.52 1.24 -3.18
C VAL A 57 -9.06 1.00 -3.53
N PRO A 58 -8.76 0.45 -4.71
CA PRO A 58 -7.39 0.36 -5.17
C PRO A 58 -6.78 1.75 -5.31
N ALA A 59 -5.54 1.91 -4.89
CA ALA A 59 -4.79 3.14 -5.06
C ALA A 59 -3.44 2.87 -5.71
N ILE A 60 -2.97 3.83 -6.48
CA ILE A 60 -1.62 3.82 -7.06
C ILE A 60 -0.72 4.57 -6.10
N SER A 61 0.37 3.92 -5.67
CA SER A 61 1.46 4.57 -4.97
C SER A 61 2.56 4.93 -5.97
N ASN A 62 3.06 6.14 -5.89
CA ASN A 62 4.22 6.60 -6.65
C ASN A 62 5.56 6.21 -5.99
N GLY A 63 5.50 5.61 -4.79
CA GLY A 63 6.64 5.00 -4.12
C GLY A 63 6.68 3.49 -4.33
N PHE A 64 7.64 2.85 -3.73
CA PHE A 64 7.78 1.39 -3.75
C PHE A 64 8.08 0.84 -2.36
N THR A 65 7.73 -0.43 -2.19
CA THR A 65 8.00 -1.21 -0.98
C THR A 65 8.64 -2.54 -1.38
N ASP A 66 8.97 -3.36 -0.41
CA ASP A 66 9.49 -4.72 -0.64
C ASP A 66 8.51 -5.63 -1.40
N SER A 67 7.25 -5.21 -1.53
CA SER A 67 6.26 -5.85 -2.39
C SER A 67 6.72 -5.99 -3.84
N ARG A 68 7.61 -5.10 -4.29
CA ARG A 68 8.24 -5.18 -5.63
C ARG A 68 9.00 -6.48 -5.86
N PHE A 69 9.51 -7.09 -4.79
CA PHE A 69 10.25 -8.36 -4.86
C PHE A 69 9.35 -9.58 -4.65
N THR A 70 8.30 -9.44 -3.85
CA THR A 70 7.43 -10.57 -3.48
C THR A 70 6.33 -10.83 -4.51
N ARG A 71 5.74 -9.79 -5.10
CA ARG A 71 4.69 -9.94 -6.12
C ARG A 71 5.13 -10.72 -7.36
N PRO A 72 6.33 -10.52 -7.93
CA PRO A 72 6.81 -11.34 -9.05
C PRO A 72 6.97 -12.82 -8.71
N LEU A 73 7.04 -13.16 -7.42
CA LEU A 73 7.07 -14.54 -6.92
C LEU A 73 5.67 -15.12 -6.67
N GLY A 74 4.62 -14.41 -7.05
CA GLY A 74 3.23 -14.83 -6.87
C GLY A 74 2.64 -14.54 -5.48
N VAL A 75 3.35 -13.76 -4.64
CA VAL A 75 2.85 -13.40 -3.31
C VAL A 75 1.91 -12.21 -3.42
N THR A 76 0.67 -12.36 -2.93
CA THR A 76 -0.28 -11.27 -2.81
C THR A 76 0.14 -10.31 -1.69
N THR A 77 0.34 -9.04 -2.03
CA THR A 77 0.75 -8.02 -1.06
C THR A 77 0.03 -6.70 -1.31
N TYR A 78 -0.40 -6.05 -0.22
CA TYR A 78 -1.05 -4.73 -0.25
C TYR A 78 -0.32 -3.74 0.64
N GLY A 79 -0.31 -2.46 0.24
CA GLY A 79 0.05 -1.36 1.10
C GLY A 79 -1.14 -1.02 1.99
N PHE A 80 -1.03 -1.32 3.29
CA PHE A 80 -2.08 -1.06 4.27
C PHE A 80 -1.48 -0.54 5.57
N THR A 81 -1.97 0.60 6.07
CA THR A 81 -1.42 1.28 7.24
C THR A 81 -2.32 1.22 8.48
N GLY A 82 -3.58 0.82 8.34
CA GLY A 82 -4.54 0.76 9.45
C GLY A 82 -4.85 2.13 10.07
N THR A 83 -4.75 3.21 9.28
CA THR A 83 -5.00 4.58 9.75
C THR A 83 -6.42 4.71 10.32
N HIS A 84 -6.53 5.24 11.54
CA HIS A 84 -7.81 5.49 12.18
C HIS A 84 -8.48 6.72 11.56
N PRO A 85 -9.80 6.71 11.32
CA PRO A 85 -10.51 7.84 10.71
C PRO A 85 -10.37 9.18 11.45
N ASP A 86 -10.15 9.15 12.75
CA ASP A 86 -9.97 10.37 13.57
C ASP A 86 -8.54 10.92 13.55
N ASP A 87 -7.58 10.17 13.03
CA ASP A 87 -6.19 10.64 12.89
C ASP A 87 -5.99 11.29 11.52
N ASN A 88 -5.20 12.36 11.49
CA ASN A 88 -4.85 13.02 10.24
C ASN A 88 -3.52 12.46 9.71
N PRO A 89 -3.54 11.64 8.64
CA PRO A 89 -2.31 11.05 8.09
C PRO A 89 -1.33 12.09 7.53
N MET A 90 -1.80 13.30 7.21
CA MET A 90 -0.93 14.38 6.72
C MET A 90 0.01 14.93 7.79
N LEU A 91 -0.31 14.68 9.08
CA LEU A 91 0.52 15.10 10.21
C LEU A 91 1.60 14.07 10.57
N SER A 92 1.59 12.91 9.94
CA SER A 92 2.57 11.85 10.21
C SER A 92 4.00 12.19 9.75
N ASN A 93 4.13 13.11 8.80
CA ASN A 93 5.41 13.55 8.24
C ASN A 93 6.30 12.38 7.78
N VAL A 94 5.70 11.41 7.08
CA VAL A 94 6.38 10.19 6.60
C VAL A 94 7.64 10.57 5.84
N HIS A 95 8.76 9.94 6.20
CA HIS A 95 10.10 10.19 5.68
C HIS A 95 10.66 11.60 6.01
N GLY A 96 10.00 12.35 6.88
CA GLY A 96 10.45 13.67 7.33
C GLY A 96 11.12 13.64 8.71
N THR A 97 11.56 14.83 9.15
CA THR A 97 12.02 15.03 10.54
C THR A 97 10.81 14.97 11.48
N ASP A 98 10.95 14.33 12.64
CA ASP A 98 9.87 14.15 13.62
C ASP A 98 8.69 13.35 13.06
N GLU A 99 8.97 12.32 12.26
CA GLU A 99 7.95 11.37 11.80
C GLU A 99 7.19 10.78 12.99
N SER A 100 5.86 10.74 12.86
CA SER A 100 4.98 10.29 13.95
C SER A 100 3.81 9.48 13.42
N ILE A 101 3.20 8.72 14.32
CA ILE A 101 1.94 8.02 14.04
C ILE A 101 0.91 8.40 15.11
N GLY A 102 -0.34 8.57 14.71
CA GLY A 102 -1.44 8.76 15.65
C GLY A 102 -1.62 7.53 16.55
N VAL A 103 -1.84 7.76 17.83
CA VAL A 103 -2.03 6.66 18.81
C VAL A 103 -3.22 5.77 18.42
N LYS A 104 -4.31 6.37 17.94
CA LYS A 104 -5.49 5.63 17.46
C LYS A 104 -5.14 4.77 16.26
N SER A 105 -4.37 5.28 15.30
CA SER A 105 -3.90 4.54 14.13
C SER A 105 -2.98 3.38 14.52
N LEU A 106 -2.07 3.58 15.45
CA LEU A 106 -1.22 2.51 15.95
C LEU A 106 -2.05 1.38 16.58
N VAL A 107 -3.01 1.74 17.42
CA VAL A 107 -3.90 0.76 18.10
C VAL A 107 -4.81 0.06 17.09
N SER A 108 -5.44 0.80 16.17
CA SER A 108 -6.30 0.20 15.16
C SER A 108 -5.53 -0.71 14.20
N GLY A 109 -4.35 -0.28 13.74
CA GLY A 109 -3.49 -1.09 12.89
C GLY A 109 -3.11 -2.41 13.57
N ALA A 110 -2.69 -2.36 14.84
CA ALA A 110 -2.36 -3.56 15.60
C ALA A 110 -3.57 -4.51 15.76
N LYS A 111 -4.77 -3.98 16.07
CA LYS A 111 -6.00 -4.79 16.18
C LYS A 111 -6.38 -5.44 14.86
N ILE A 112 -6.36 -4.67 13.77
CA ILE A 112 -6.71 -5.16 12.43
C ILE A 112 -5.75 -6.29 12.02
N MET A 113 -4.44 -6.09 12.18
CA MET A 113 -3.46 -7.10 11.80
C MET A 113 -3.53 -8.36 12.66
N LEU A 114 -3.78 -8.22 13.96
CA LEU A 114 -3.99 -9.37 14.85
C LEU A 114 -5.25 -10.15 14.46
N HIS A 115 -6.36 -9.46 14.21
CA HIS A 115 -7.61 -10.06 13.77
C HIS A 115 -7.43 -10.80 12.44
N LEU A 116 -6.81 -10.14 11.45
CA LEU A 116 -6.51 -10.74 10.15
C LEU A 116 -5.66 -12.00 10.30
N ALA A 117 -4.57 -11.92 11.06
CA ALA A 117 -3.68 -13.06 11.28
C ALA A 117 -4.41 -14.23 11.96
N TYR A 118 -5.22 -13.94 12.97
CA TYR A 118 -6.01 -14.97 13.63
C TYR A 118 -7.01 -15.62 12.68
N THR A 119 -7.74 -14.82 11.89
CA THR A 119 -8.73 -15.34 10.94
C THR A 119 -8.11 -16.22 9.85
N MET A 120 -6.92 -15.88 9.38
CA MET A 120 -6.28 -16.60 8.28
C MET A 120 -5.37 -17.75 8.70
N LEU A 121 -4.83 -17.72 9.92
CA LEU A 121 -3.79 -18.66 10.35
C LEU A 121 -4.21 -19.53 11.54
N ALA A 122 -5.30 -19.21 12.24
CA ALA A 122 -5.79 -20.07 13.30
C ALA A 122 -6.27 -21.40 12.71
N VAL A 123 -5.66 -22.48 13.14
CA VAL A 123 -6.13 -23.83 12.86
C VAL A 123 -7.33 -24.07 13.75
N GLU A 124 -8.48 -24.42 13.19
CA GLU A 124 -9.57 -24.97 13.99
C GLU A 124 -9.06 -26.28 14.62
N ASP A 125 -9.00 -26.33 15.95
CA ASP A 125 -8.79 -27.61 16.64
C ASP A 125 -9.97 -28.52 16.27
N GLU A 126 -9.73 -29.45 15.36
CA GLU A 126 -10.64 -30.55 15.15
C GLU A 126 -10.63 -31.42 16.44
N GLY A 127 -11.56 -31.10 17.35
CA GLY A 127 -11.80 -31.84 18.60
C GLY A 127 -12.45 -33.17 18.35
#